data_fb31803c63cc6364af18796276842feb
#
_entry.id   fb31803c63cc6364af18796276842feb
#
_cell.length_a   1.000
_cell.length_b   1.000
_cell.length_c   1.000
_cell.angle_alpha   90.00
_cell.angle_beta   90.00
_cell.angle_gamma   90.00
#
_symmetry.space_group_name_H-M   'P 1'
#
loop_
_entity.id
_entity.type
_entity.pdbx_description
1 polymer ?
#
loop_
_entity_poly.entity_id
_entity_poly.type
_entity_poly.pdbx_seq_one_letter_code
_entity_poly.pdbx_strand_id
1 'polypeptide(L)'
;MKFREAFEAMKSGAKVKLPGWGGYWYWDPKKETVMIKCRPKDGDEGDILDIRETKRVEYTLLNMQSDEWMTADENNCPVLGGE
;
A
#
# COMPACT_ATOMS: atom_id res chain seq x y z
N MET A 1 -10.99 6.02 4.67
CA MET A 1 -11.02 5.34 6.00
C MET A 1 -9.72 5.53 6.73
N LYS A 2 -9.76 5.38 8.04
CA LYS A 2 -8.55 5.49 8.85
C LYS A 2 -7.68 4.24 8.64
N PHE A 3 -6.39 4.36 8.94
CA PHE A 3 -5.48 3.24 8.75
C PHE A 3 -5.91 1.98 9.49
N ARG A 4 -6.48 2.12 10.67
CA ARG A 4 -6.97 0.97 11.43
C ARG A 4 -7.95 0.14 10.60
N GLU A 5 -8.87 0.81 9.91
CA GLU A 5 -9.84 0.14 9.05
C GLU A 5 -9.19 -0.43 7.80
N ALA A 6 -8.23 0.31 7.24
CA ALA A 6 -7.47 -0.15 6.09
C ALA A 6 -6.68 -1.42 6.44
N PHE A 7 -6.09 -1.45 7.63
CA PHE A 7 -5.33 -2.61 8.08
C PHE A 7 -6.23 -3.83 8.22
N GLU A 8 -7.42 -3.66 8.79
CA GLU A 8 -8.37 -4.77 8.88
C GLU A 8 -8.78 -5.26 7.50
N ALA A 9 -8.98 -4.34 6.56
CA ALA A 9 -9.31 -4.70 5.18
C ALA A 9 -8.17 -5.50 4.54
N MET A 10 -6.91 -5.07 4.75
CA MET A 10 -5.76 -5.80 4.24
C MET A 10 -5.68 -7.20 4.78
N LYS A 11 -5.93 -7.38 6.06
CA LYS A 11 -5.92 -8.71 6.69
C LYS A 11 -7.01 -9.61 6.14
N SER A 12 -8.04 -9.03 5.58
CA SER A 12 -9.11 -9.77 4.92
C SER A 12 -8.84 -10.01 3.43
N GLY A 13 -7.68 -9.57 2.94
CA GLY A 13 -7.27 -9.81 1.57
C GLY A 13 -7.33 -8.61 0.64
N ALA A 14 -7.75 -7.45 1.12
CA ALA A 14 -7.84 -6.26 0.29
C ALA A 14 -6.49 -5.60 0.08
N LYS A 15 -6.38 -4.85 -1.01
CA LYS A 15 -5.26 -3.95 -1.27
C LYS A 15 -5.75 -2.54 -0.98
N VAL A 16 -4.90 -1.72 -0.34
CA VAL A 16 -5.30 -0.36 0.06
C VAL A 16 -4.26 0.65 -0.39
N LYS A 17 -4.69 1.90 -0.49
CA LYS A 17 -3.81 2.98 -0.95
C LYS A 17 -4.34 4.32 -0.44
N LEU A 18 -3.53 5.35 -0.58
CA LEU A 18 -3.97 6.72 -0.41
C LEU A 18 -4.28 7.33 -1.79
N PRO A 19 -5.12 8.38 -1.84
CA PRO A 19 -5.41 9.04 -3.10
C PRO A 19 -4.13 9.50 -3.80
N GLY A 20 -4.09 9.36 -5.11
CA GLY A 20 -2.93 9.75 -5.90
C GLY A 20 -1.82 8.73 -6.01
N TRP A 21 -1.86 7.67 -5.23
CA TRP A 21 -0.85 6.63 -5.33
C TRP A 21 -1.04 5.77 -6.58
N GLY A 22 0.08 5.42 -7.22
CA GLY A 22 0.05 4.45 -8.30
C GLY A 22 0.20 3.01 -7.83
N GLY A 23 0.69 2.82 -6.62
CA GLY A 23 0.86 1.51 -6.00
C GLY A 23 -0.15 1.25 -4.90
N TYR A 24 0.12 0.24 -4.09
CA TYR A 24 -0.80 -0.14 -3.01
C TYR A 24 -0.06 -0.89 -1.91
N TRP A 25 -0.70 -1.04 -0.75
CA TRP A 25 -0.22 -1.85 0.35
C TRP A 25 -1.14 -3.06 0.51
N TYR A 26 -0.58 -4.19 0.93
CA TYR A 26 -1.35 -5.40 1.22
C TYR A 26 -0.70 -6.20 2.34
N TRP A 27 -1.47 -7.08 2.96
CA TRP A 27 -0.99 -7.91 4.07
C TRP A 27 -0.47 -9.25 3.54
N ASP A 28 0.72 -9.65 3.99
CA ASP A 28 1.27 -10.98 3.70
C ASP A 28 1.15 -11.82 4.97
N PRO A 29 0.23 -12.80 5.00
CA PRO A 29 0.00 -13.60 6.20
C PRO A 29 1.16 -14.56 6.53
N LYS A 30 1.96 -14.92 5.56
CA LYS A 30 3.11 -15.81 5.79
C LYS A 30 4.24 -15.07 6.49
N LYS A 31 4.49 -13.84 6.06
CA LYS A 31 5.54 -13.00 6.64
C LYS A 31 5.02 -12.17 7.81
N GLU A 32 3.71 -12.13 7.98
CA GLU A 32 3.05 -11.34 9.02
C GLU A 32 3.47 -9.87 8.98
N THR A 33 3.43 -9.30 7.79
CA THR A 33 3.84 -7.92 7.59
C THR A 33 3.05 -7.30 6.43
N VAL A 34 3.12 -5.96 6.35
CA VAL A 34 2.55 -5.22 5.23
C VAL A 34 3.58 -5.17 4.11
N MET A 35 3.14 -5.50 2.91
CA MET A 35 3.96 -5.38 1.71
C MET A 35 3.53 -4.15 0.94
N ILE A 36 4.50 -3.47 0.35
CA ILE A 36 4.30 -2.23 -0.40
C ILE A 36 4.63 -2.51 -1.86
N LYS A 37 3.63 -2.37 -2.74
CA LYS A 37 3.84 -2.49 -4.18
C LYS A 37 4.02 -1.10 -4.75
N CYS A 38 5.19 -0.82 -5.31
CA CYS A 38 5.51 0.48 -5.90
C CYS A 38 5.21 0.47 -7.39
N ARG A 39 4.80 1.64 -7.91
CA ARG A 39 4.69 1.84 -9.34
C ARG A 39 6.11 2.01 -9.90
N PRO A 40 6.41 1.52 -11.11
CA PRO A 40 7.75 1.65 -11.68
C PRO A 40 8.29 3.08 -11.70
N LYS A 41 7.42 4.08 -11.86
CA LYS A 41 7.84 5.48 -11.90
C LYS A 41 8.17 6.06 -10.53
N ASP A 42 7.77 5.39 -9.46
CA ASP A 42 7.92 5.92 -8.10
C ASP A 42 9.13 5.34 -7.37
N GLY A 43 9.99 4.60 -8.06
CA GLY A 43 11.17 4.03 -7.44
C GLY A 43 11.49 2.66 -8.04
N ASP A 44 11.86 1.73 -7.29
CA ASP A 44 12.48 0.45 -7.60
C ASP A 44 11.83 -0.44 -8.68
N GLU A 45 11.48 0.15 -9.81
CA GLU A 45 10.96 -0.56 -10.99
C GLU A 45 9.74 -1.43 -10.71
N GLY A 46 8.92 -0.98 -9.76
CA GLY A 46 7.71 -1.71 -9.40
C GLY A 46 7.93 -2.84 -8.42
N ASP A 47 9.06 -2.84 -7.75
CA ASP A 47 9.38 -3.86 -6.77
C ASP A 47 8.38 -3.91 -5.62
N ILE A 48 8.29 -5.07 -5.01
CA ILE A 48 7.51 -5.26 -3.79
C ILE A 48 8.47 -5.15 -2.62
N LEU A 49 8.13 -4.28 -1.67
CA LEU A 49 8.97 -3.97 -0.53
C LEU A 49 8.24 -4.32 0.78
N ASP A 50 8.95 -4.96 1.69
CA ASP A 50 8.44 -5.21 3.03
C ASP A 50 8.50 -3.89 3.81
N ILE A 51 7.42 -3.52 4.50
CA ILE A 51 7.36 -2.27 5.25
C ILE A 51 8.47 -2.19 6.31
N ARG A 52 8.94 -3.33 6.81
CA ARG A 52 10.02 -3.38 7.80
C ARG A 52 11.36 -2.96 7.20
N GLU A 53 11.47 -2.97 5.88
CA GLU A 53 12.70 -2.63 5.18
C GLU A 53 12.69 -1.23 4.59
N THR A 54 11.64 -0.46 4.81
CA THR A 54 11.55 0.89 4.26
C THR A 54 12.59 1.80 4.90
N LYS A 55 13.20 2.64 4.06
CA LYS A 55 14.15 3.66 4.53
C LYS A 55 13.44 4.97 4.83
N ARG A 56 12.19 5.11 4.38
CA ARG A 56 11.39 6.33 4.52
C ARG A 56 10.42 6.18 5.69
N VAL A 57 10.98 5.98 6.87
CA VAL A 57 10.19 5.67 8.06
C VAL A 57 9.20 6.78 8.40
N GLU A 58 9.66 8.04 8.40
CA GLU A 58 8.77 9.15 8.72
C GLU A 58 7.61 9.26 7.74
N TYR A 59 7.91 9.15 6.45
CA TYR A 59 6.89 9.18 5.40
C TYR A 59 5.85 8.07 5.63
N THR A 60 6.33 6.87 5.95
CA THR A 60 5.46 5.73 6.19
C THR A 60 4.54 5.97 7.39
N LEU A 61 5.09 6.50 8.47
CA LEU A 61 4.31 6.79 9.68
C LEU A 61 3.28 7.88 9.43
N LEU A 62 3.64 8.91 8.65
CA LEU A 62 2.70 9.97 8.30
C LEU A 62 1.54 9.42 7.47
N ASN A 63 1.83 8.51 6.55
CA ASN A 63 0.78 7.89 5.75
C ASN A 63 -0.20 7.10 6.61
N MET A 64 0.30 6.41 7.63
CA MET A 64 -0.55 5.66 8.54
C MET A 64 -1.49 6.54 9.33
N GLN A 65 -1.15 7.81 9.50
CA GLN A 65 -1.98 8.76 10.25
C GLN A 65 -3.08 9.40 9.40
N SER A 66 -3.06 9.16 8.10
CA SER A 66 -4.09 9.71 7.21
C SER A 66 -5.41 8.98 7.43
N ASP A 67 -6.52 9.69 7.23
CA ASP A 67 -7.85 9.10 7.26
C ASP A 67 -8.43 8.95 5.84
N GLU A 68 -7.60 9.12 4.82
CA GLU A 68 -8.02 9.06 3.43
C GLU A 68 -7.75 7.71 2.76
N TRP A 69 -7.43 6.69 3.54
CA TRP A 69 -7.18 5.36 2.99
C TRP A 69 -8.39 4.85 2.21
N MET A 70 -8.13 4.14 1.13
CA MET A 70 -9.17 3.61 0.26
C MET A 70 -8.74 2.25 -0.27
N THR A 71 -9.73 1.44 -0.68
CA THR A 71 -9.45 0.17 -1.32
C THR A 71 -8.88 0.43 -2.71
N ALA A 72 -7.78 -0.26 -3.04
CA ALA A 72 -7.18 -0.16 -4.37
C ALA A 72 -7.86 -1.15 -5.31
N ASP A 73 -8.16 -0.71 -6.53
CA ASP A 73 -8.73 -1.57 -7.56
C ASP A 73 -8.20 -1.13 -8.92
N GLU A 74 -8.61 -1.81 -9.98
CA GLU A 74 -8.12 -1.51 -11.32
C GLU A 74 -8.58 -0.15 -11.86
N ASN A 75 -9.57 0.49 -11.23
CA ASN A 75 -10.05 1.80 -11.65
C ASN A 75 -9.27 2.94 -11.02
N ASN A 76 -8.70 2.74 -9.82
CA ASN A 76 -8.01 3.79 -9.11
C ASN A 76 -6.52 3.52 -8.90
N CYS A 77 -6.01 2.39 -9.35
CA CYS A 77 -4.62 2.02 -9.17
C CYS A 77 -4.05 1.52 -10.50
N PRO A 78 -3.18 2.31 -11.16
CA PRO A 78 -2.60 1.93 -12.45
C PRO A 78 -1.92 0.57 -12.46
N VAL A 79 -1.25 0.22 -11.37
CA VAL A 79 -0.55 -1.07 -11.27
C VAL A 79 -1.54 -2.24 -11.37
N LEU A 80 -2.72 -2.11 -10.76
CA LEU A 80 -3.74 -3.14 -10.81
C LEU A 80 -4.51 -3.10 -12.13
N GLY A 81 -4.53 -1.94 -12.80
CA GLY A 81 -5.20 -1.77 -14.07
C GLY A 81 -4.44 -2.28 -15.28
N GLY A 82 -3.30 -2.93 -15.07
CA GLY A 82 -2.54 -3.51 -16.17
C GLY A 82 -1.54 -2.57 -16.82
N GLU A 83 -1.18 -1.51 -16.15
CA GLU A 83 -0.17 -0.59 -16.65
C GLU A 83 1.22 -1.17 -16.55
#